data_e6b5d9532bb4dc539a502e9c89f64c8d
#
_entry.id   e6b5d9532bb4dc539a502e9c89f64c8d
#
_cell.length_a   1.000
_cell.length_b   1.000
_cell.length_c   1.000
_cell.angle_alpha   90.00
_cell.angle_beta   90.00
_cell.angle_gamma   90.00
#
_symmetry.space_group_name_H-M   'P 1'
#
loop_
_entity.id
_entity.type
_entity.pdbx_description
1 polymer ?
#
loop_
_entity_poly.entity_id
_entity_poly.type
_entity_poly.pdbx_seq_one_letter_code
_entity_poly.pdbx_strand_id
1 'polypeptide(L)'
;MAGQPGFFDLDERLKQLSAGGDPLERLAAVVDFELFRKPLAKALKRSDRARGGRPPYDAVLMFKVLVLQALYNLSDDQAEFQIRDRLSFMRFLGLGLEDAAPDAKTVWLFREHLSQARAVEKLFARFDKHLTKAGYLAMGGQIVDASLVAAPKQRNGDGEKADIKAGKVPQAWKDKPAKLAQKDRDARWTVKFSKAKEKVDGSTHTKDIAIPAFGYKNHVAIDREHGLIRRWKATDAARYDGAQLPELMDKANTASGVWADTAYRSKKNETWLSKNGFVSHIHTKKPKGRPMNERASIANAKRSKLRAFVEHVFARQKGPMALFVRTIGIARATTKIGMANLVYNFQRLVWLKGRGVPA
;
A
#
# COMPACT_ATOMS: atom_id res chain seq x y z
N MET A 1 21.54 -14.06 39.24
CA MET A 1 22.74 -13.21 39.08
C MET A 1 22.78 -12.79 37.61
N ALA A 2 22.74 -11.49 37.32
CA ALA A 2 23.00 -11.02 35.96
C ALA A 2 24.47 -11.32 35.66
N GLY A 3 24.76 -12.14 34.65
CA GLY A 3 26.12 -12.44 34.23
C GLY A 3 26.81 -11.17 33.74
N GLN A 4 28.13 -11.09 33.91
CA GLN A 4 28.92 -10.03 33.29
C GLN A 4 28.78 -10.10 31.77
N PRO A 5 28.55 -8.96 31.08
CA PRO A 5 28.49 -8.95 29.62
C PRO A 5 29.77 -9.51 29.03
N GLY A 6 29.64 -10.56 28.20
CA GLY A 6 30.76 -11.17 27.49
C GLY A 6 31.04 -10.46 26.16
N PHE A 7 32.25 -10.50 25.70
CA PHE A 7 32.69 -9.89 24.44
C PHE A 7 31.92 -10.39 23.21
N PHE A 8 31.43 -11.63 23.25
CA PHE A 8 30.69 -12.28 22.14
C PHE A 8 29.18 -12.34 22.32
N ASP A 9 28.62 -11.74 23.39
CA ASP A 9 27.20 -11.83 23.72
C ASP A 9 26.31 -11.29 22.59
N LEU A 10 26.72 -10.23 21.91
CA LEU A 10 25.98 -9.66 20.79
C LEU A 10 25.93 -10.62 19.60
N ASP A 11 27.09 -11.21 19.25
CA ASP A 11 27.16 -12.15 18.12
C ASP A 11 26.34 -13.40 18.40
N GLU A 12 26.39 -13.92 19.62
CA GLU A 12 25.61 -15.08 20.05
C GLU A 12 24.10 -14.74 20.01
N ARG A 13 23.70 -13.55 20.47
CA ARG A 13 22.32 -13.10 20.40
C ARG A 13 21.83 -12.95 18.96
N LEU A 14 22.67 -12.43 18.06
CA LEU A 14 22.34 -12.33 16.63
C LEU A 14 22.20 -13.71 15.99
N LYS A 15 23.05 -14.68 16.34
CA LYS A 15 22.91 -16.08 15.90
C LYS A 15 21.58 -16.70 16.38
N GLN A 16 21.21 -16.49 17.63
CA GLN A 16 19.93 -16.96 18.19
C GLN A 16 18.72 -16.35 17.44
N LEU A 17 18.77 -15.05 17.09
CA LEU A 17 17.73 -14.40 16.28
C LEU A 17 17.63 -15.02 14.89
N SER A 18 18.77 -15.32 14.25
CA SER A 18 18.80 -15.98 12.94
C SER A 18 18.23 -17.40 13.03
N ALA A 19 18.62 -18.17 14.04
CA ALA A 19 18.11 -19.52 14.30
C ALA A 19 16.59 -19.51 14.56
N GLY A 20 16.07 -18.47 15.24
CA GLY A 20 14.65 -18.23 15.45
C GLY A 20 13.89 -17.78 14.20
N GLY A 21 14.59 -17.55 13.08
CA GLY A 21 14.00 -17.21 11.78
C GLY A 21 13.58 -15.75 11.64
N ASP A 22 14.50 -14.82 11.90
CA ASP A 22 14.26 -13.37 11.77
C ASP A 22 13.69 -13.00 10.38
N PRO A 23 12.46 -12.47 10.32
CA PRO A 23 11.81 -12.10 9.05
C PRO A 23 12.49 -10.95 8.32
N LEU A 24 13.20 -10.07 9.04
CA LEU A 24 13.94 -8.95 8.44
C LEU A 24 15.24 -9.42 7.79
N GLU A 25 15.90 -10.43 8.36
CA GLU A 25 17.05 -11.06 7.74
C GLU A 25 16.68 -11.73 6.42
N ARG A 26 15.58 -12.50 6.40
CA ARG A 26 15.05 -13.09 5.17
C ARG A 26 14.68 -12.03 4.13
N LEU A 27 14.11 -10.91 4.58
CA LEU A 27 13.77 -9.80 3.71
C LEU A 27 15.03 -9.18 3.09
N ALA A 28 16.06 -8.93 3.89
CA ALA A 28 17.33 -8.36 3.45
C ALA A 28 18.08 -9.29 2.48
N ALA A 29 18.01 -10.61 2.70
CA ALA A 29 18.63 -11.59 1.81
C ALA A 29 17.95 -11.68 0.42
N VAL A 30 16.67 -11.33 0.33
CA VAL A 30 15.87 -11.46 -0.90
C VAL A 30 15.77 -10.16 -1.68
N VAL A 31 15.70 -9.02 -0.99
CA VAL A 31 15.52 -7.71 -1.60
C VAL A 31 16.84 -6.95 -1.64
N ASP A 32 17.36 -6.72 -2.83
CA ASP A 32 18.49 -5.82 -3.03
C ASP A 32 18.04 -4.35 -2.85
N PHE A 33 18.29 -3.80 -1.67
CA PHE A 33 17.96 -2.42 -1.35
C PHE A 33 18.81 -1.38 -2.09
N GLU A 34 20.01 -1.76 -2.58
CA GLU A 34 20.86 -0.88 -3.38
C GLU A 34 20.23 -0.50 -4.72
N LEU A 35 19.30 -1.32 -5.20
CA LEU A 35 18.48 -1.01 -6.37
C LEU A 35 17.82 0.38 -6.29
N PHE A 36 17.52 0.84 -5.08
CA PHE A 36 16.81 2.11 -4.81
C PHE A 36 17.75 3.31 -4.64
N ARG A 37 19.06 3.12 -4.49
CA ARG A 37 20.02 4.20 -4.21
C ARG A 37 19.95 5.35 -5.22
N LYS A 38 20.04 5.03 -6.52
CA LYS A 38 19.99 6.06 -7.58
C LYS A 38 18.68 6.84 -7.62
N PRO A 39 17.48 6.23 -7.64
CA PRO A 39 16.23 6.98 -7.59
C PRO A 39 16.02 7.74 -6.28
N LEU A 40 16.49 7.26 -5.14
CA LEU A 40 16.46 7.98 -3.87
C LEU A 40 17.36 9.22 -3.90
N ALA A 41 18.59 9.10 -4.36
CA ALA A 41 19.52 10.24 -4.50
C ALA A 41 18.92 11.32 -5.40
N LYS A 42 18.32 10.94 -6.52
CA LYS A 42 17.64 11.89 -7.43
C LYS A 42 16.44 12.60 -6.78
N ALA A 43 15.68 11.89 -5.93
CA ALA A 43 14.52 12.45 -5.26
C ALA A 43 14.91 13.45 -4.16
N LEU A 44 15.98 13.15 -3.43
CA LEU A 44 16.42 13.92 -2.27
C LEU A 44 17.13 15.23 -2.66
N LYS A 45 17.70 15.34 -3.88
CA LYS A 45 18.42 16.51 -4.37
C LYS A 45 19.41 17.09 -3.35
N ARG A 46 20.18 16.19 -2.69
CA ARG A 46 21.15 16.60 -1.66
C ARG A 46 22.21 17.54 -2.26
N SER A 47 22.61 18.55 -1.50
CA SER A 47 23.70 19.45 -1.87
C SER A 47 25.05 18.72 -1.92
N ASP A 48 26.00 19.31 -2.64
CA ASP A 48 27.39 18.84 -2.73
C ASP A 48 28.22 19.03 -1.45
N ARG A 49 27.62 19.56 -0.38
CA ARG A 49 28.23 19.89 0.92
C ARG A 49 29.28 21.03 0.88
N ALA A 50 29.34 21.80 -0.17
CA ALA A 50 30.28 22.93 -0.25
C ALA A 50 30.17 23.92 0.94
N ARG A 51 29.03 23.93 1.64
CA ARG A 51 28.77 24.78 2.82
C ARG A 51 28.97 24.09 4.17
N GLY A 52 29.53 22.85 4.20
CA GLY A 52 29.70 22.09 5.42
C GLY A 52 28.39 21.51 6.00
N GLY A 53 28.39 21.13 7.27
CA GLY A 53 27.24 20.59 8.00
C GLY A 53 27.34 19.07 8.27
N ARG A 54 26.49 18.58 9.19
CA ARG A 54 26.44 17.14 9.54
C ARG A 54 26.06 16.32 8.31
N PRO A 55 26.80 15.24 8.02
CA PRO A 55 26.42 14.34 6.93
C PRO A 55 25.01 13.77 7.12
N PRO A 56 24.16 13.80 6.10
CA PRO A 56 22.85 13.17 6.19
C PRO A 56 23.03 11.65 6.24
N TYR A 57 22.10 10.97 6.92
CA TYR A 57 22.02 9.52 6.90
C TYR A 57 21.98 8.96 5.48
N ASP A 58 22.51 7.75 5.30
CA ASP A 58 22.46 7.07 4.01
C ASP A 58 21.01 6.96 3.50
N ALA A 59 20.80 7.17 2.21
CA ALA A 59 19.47 7.19 1.62
C ALA A 59 18.78 5.82 1.64
N VAL A 60 19.56 4.73 1.51
CA VAL A 60 19.05 3.35 1.55
C VAL A 60 18.72 2.97 2.98
N LEU A 61 19.53 3.37 3.96
CA LEU A 61 19.20 3.20 5.38
C LEU A 61 17.88 3.87 5.72
N MET A 62 17.71 5.15 5.35
CA MET A 62 16.48 5.90 5.58
C MET A 62 15.27 5.27 4.88
N PHE A 63 15.47 4.73 3.68
CA PHE A 63 14.41 3.99 2.98
C PHE A 63 14.04 2.70 3.72
N LYS A 64 15.01 1.95 4.25
CA LYS A 64 14.76 0.77 5.11
C LYS A 64 13.99 1.14 6.37
N VAL A 65 14.21 2.32 6.97
CA VAL A 65 13.38 2.82 8.08
C VAL A 65 11.91 2.96 7.66
N LEU A 66 11.62 3.53 6.47
CA LEU A 66 10.25 3.60 5.97
C LEU A 66 9.65 2.21 5.68
N VAL A 67 10.48 1.24 5.30
CA VAL A 67 10.04 -0.16 5.16
C VAL A 67 9.63 -0.73 6.51
N LEU A 68 10.42 -0.51 7.58
CA LEU A 68 10.04 -0.91 8.95
C LEU A 68 8.74 -0.25 9.39
N GLN A 69 8.57 1.06 9.13
CA GLN A 69 7.31 1.75 9.43
C GLN A 69 6.11 1.16 8.68
N ALA A 70 6.29 0.71 7.44
CA ALA A 70 5.21 0.08 6.67
C ALA A 70 4.92 -1.34 7.15
N LEU A 71 5.93 -2.13 7.52
CA LEU A 71 5.78 -3.50 8.03
C LEU A 71 5.07 -3.57 9.37
N TYR A 72 5.40 -2.65 10.29
CA TYR A 72 5.00 -2.70 11.69
C TYR A 72 4.06 -1.54 12.10
N ASN A 73 3.61 -0.73 11.14
CA ASN A 73 2.75 0.45 11.37
C ASN A 73 3.28 1.44 12.42
N LEU A 74 4.58 1.70 12.40
CA LEU A 74 5.22 2.58 13.36
C LEU A 74 5.00 4.06 13.03
N SER A 75 4.83 4.89 14.07
CA SER A 75 5.01 6.35 13.99
C SER A 75 6.50 6.69 13.84
N ASP A 76 6.81 7.96 13.65
CA ASP A 76 8.20 8.41 13.56
C ASP A 76 8.92 8.22 14.91
N ASP A 77 8.28 8.59 16.02
CA ASP A 77 8.80 8.39 17.37
C ASP A 77 8.96 6.90 17.73
N GLN A 78 7.96 6.09 17.36
CA GLN A 78 8.06 4.64 17.57
C GLN A 78 9.17 4.02 16.74
N ALA A 79 9.42 4.49 15.51
CA ALA A 79 10.50 4.00 14.68
C ALA A 79 11.86 4.35 15.31
N GLU A 80 12.06 5.59 15.75
CA GLU A 80 13.26 5.99 16.48
C GLU A 80 13.52 5.12 17.71
N PHE A 81 12.50 4.97 18.57
CA PHE A 81 12.61 4.16 19.79
C PHE A 81 12.94 2.69 19.47
N GLN A 82 12.17 2.06 18.57
CA GLN A 82 12.33 0.64 18.29
C GLN A 82 13.60 0.30 17.50
N ILE A 83 14.17 1.24 16.76
CA ILE A 83 15.48 1.07 16.12
C ILE A 83 16.56 0.94 17.20
N ARG A 84 16.48 1.73 18.27
CA ARG A 84 17.43 1.67 19.41
C ARG A 84 17.23 0.43 20.29
N ASP A 85 15.99 -0.04 20.41
CA ASP A 85 15.60 -1.13 21.31
C ASP A 85 15.81 -2.54 20.70
N ARG A 86 15.70 -2.69 19.37
CA ARG A 86 15.65 -3.99 18.71
C ARG A 86 16.89 -4.29 17.89
N LEU A 87 17.66 -5.29 18.28
CA LEU A 87 18.81 -5.78 17.54
C LEU A 87 18.47 -6.20 16.10
N SER A 88 17.31 -6.81 15.87
CA SER A 88 16.87 -7.17 14.52
C SER A 88 16.65 -5.94 13.62
N PHE A 89 16.20 -4.80 14.17
CA PHE A 89 16.05 -3.56 13.42
C PHE A 89 17.40 -2.94 13.12
N MET A 90 18.30 -2.87 14.12
CA MET A 90 19.66 -2.36 13.94
C MET A 90 20.39 -3.16 12.85
N ARG A 91 20.38 -4.50 12.94
CA ARG A 91 20.95 -5.39 11.94
C ARG A 91 20.36 -5.17 10.55
N PHE A 92 19.05 -5.06 10.42
CA PHE A 92 18.39 -4.79 9.14
C PHE A 92 18.82 -3.46 8.53
N LEU A 93 19.02 -2.44 9.35
CA LEU A 93 19.50 -1.12 8.90
C LEU A 93 21.00 -1.09 8.63
N GLY A 94 21.76 -2.03 9.16
CA GLY A 94 23.24 -2.05 9.13
C GLY A 94 23.85 -1.10 10.16
N LEU A 95 23.19 -0.93 11.31
CA LEU A 95 23.66 -0.12 12.45
C LEU A 95 24.31 -1.01 13.50
N GLY A 96 25.44 -0.59 14.02
CA GLY A 96 26.08 -1.12 15.23
C GLY A 96 25.44 -0.53 16.50
N LEU A 97 25.83 -1.06 17.69
CA LEU A 97 25.30 -0.58 18.97
C LEU A 97 25.64 0.89 19.27
N GLU A 98 26.80 1.34 18.80
CA GLU A 98 27.31 2.71 18.98
C GLU A 98 26.75 3.70 17.96
N ASP A 99 26.08 3.20 16.91
CA ASP A 99 25.59 4.05 15.85
C ASP A 99 24.32 4.81 16.28
N ALA A 100 24.29 6.11 15.95
CA ALA A 100 23.12 6.92 16.22
C ALA A 100 21.94 6.54 15.31
N ALA A 101 20.80 6.20 15.89
CA ALA A 101 19.56 6.00 15.15
C ALA A 101 19.03 7.34 14.58
N PRO A 102 18.41 7.34 13.41
CA PRO A 102 17.71 8.52 12.90
C PRO A 102 16.57 8.94 13.84
N ASP A 103 16.53 10.22 14.20
CA ASP A 103 15.46 10.79 15.01
C ASP A 103 14.14 10.92 14.23
N ALA A 104 13.02 11.05 14.95
CA ALA A 104 11.68 11.16 14.39
C ALA A 104 11.54 12.30 13.36
N LYS A 105 12.18 13.45 13.61
CA LYS A 105 12.16 14.60 12.70
C LYS A 105 12.91 14.30 11.40
N THR A 106 14.05 13.63 11.49
CA THR A 106 14.83 13.19 10.32
C THR A 106 14.04 12.18 9.47
N VAL A 107 13.34 11.22 10.10
CA VAL A 107 12.46 10.26 9.40
C VAL A 107 11.31 10.98 8.72
N TRP A 108 10.64 11.91 9.43
CA TRP A 108 9.58 12.72 8.87
C TRP A 108 10.04 13.54 7.66
N LEU A 109 11.18 14.23 7.77
CA LEU A 109 11.73 15.08 6.70
C LEU A 109 12.09 14.24 5.47
N PHE A 110 12.72 13.10 5.66
CA PHE A 110 13.03 12.18 4.57
C PHE A 110 11.78 11.73 3.81
N ARG A 111 10.74 11.32 4.52
CA ARG A 111 9.46 10.93 3.93
C ARG A 111 8.77 12.08 3.22
N GLU A 112 8.84 13.30 3.76
CA GLU A 112 8.28 14.50 3.14
C GLU A 112 8.97 14.81 1.80
N HIS A 113 10.30 14.75 1.73
CA HIS A 113 11.04 14.92 0.48
C HIS A 113 10.63 13.88 -0.58
N LEU A 114 10.46 12.60 -0.18
CA LEU A 114 9.97 11.56 -1.10
C LEU A 114 8.54 11.84 -1.58
N SER A 115 7.69 12.36 -0.70
CA SER A 115 6.31 12.71 -1.02
C SER A 115 6.25 13.87 -2.03
N GLN A 116 6.99 14.93 -1.80
CA GLN A 116 7.09 16.10 -2.70
C GLN A 116 7.66 15.71 -4.07
N ALA A 117 8.65 14.83 -4.10
CA ALA A 117 9.27 14.34 -5.33
C ALA A 117 8.44 13.27 -6.05
N ARG A 118 7.30 12.82 -5.49
CA ARG A 118 6.51 11.66 -5.94
C ARG A 118 7.41 10.46 -6.23
N ALA A 119 8.33 10.20 -5.30
CA ALA A 119 9.40 9.23 -5.54
C ALA A 119 8.91 7.79 -5.43
N VAL A 120 7.88 7.52 -4.63
CA VAL A 120 7.43 6.15 -4.33
C VAL A 120 6.93 5.42 -5.58
N GLU A 121 6.25 6.13 -6.50
CA GLU A 121 5.86 5.55 -7.79
C GLU A 121 7.08 5.11 -8.62
N LYS A 122 8.15 5.91 -8.59
CA LYS A 122 9.41 5.57 -9.30
C LYS A 122 10.14 4.40 -8.64
N LEU A 123 10.14 4.34 -7.30
CA LEU A 123 10.70 3.22 -6.55
C LEU A 123 9.93 1.94 -6.85
N PHE A 124 8.61 2.01 -6.88
CA PHE A 124 7.74 0.89 -7.23
C PHE A 124 8.02 0.39 -8.65
N ALA A 125 8.02 1.27 -9.64
CA ALA A 125 8.31 0.93 -11.03
C ALA A 125 9.73 0.35 -11.21
N ARG A 126 10.71 0.84 -10.43
CA ARG A 126 12.07 0.31 -10.43
C ARG A 126 12.10 -1.13 -9.93
N PHE A 127 11.35 -1.42 -8.86
CA PHE A 127 11.26 -2.77 -8.30
C PHE A 127 10.51 -3.72 -9.24
N ASP A 128 9.40 -3.30 -9.82
CA ASP A 128 8.64 -4.09 -10.80
C ASP A 128 9.52 -4.48 -12.01
N LYS A 129 10.31 -3.53 -12.52
CA LYS A 129 11.29 -3.81 -13.58
C LYS A 129 12.38 -4.82 -13.14
N HIS A 130 12.80 -4.76 -11.87
CA HIS A 130 13.75 -5.73 -11.30
C HIS A 130 13.11 -7.13 -11.22
N LEU A 131 11.86 -7.23 -10.74
CA LEU A 131 11.11 -8.48 -10.69
C LEU A 131 11.00 -9.12 -12.08
N THR A 132 10.65 -8.32 -13.10
CA THR A 132 10.56 -8.79 -14.48
C THR A 132 11.90 -9.37 -14.97
N LYS A 133 13.02 -8.69 -14.70
CA LYS A 133 14.36 -9.17 -15.06
C LYS A 133 14.76 -10.45 -14.30
N ALA A 134 14.26 -10.63 -13.09
CA ALA A 134 14.48 -11.82 -12.27
C ALA A 134 13.53 -12.99 -12.62
N GLY A 135 12.79 -12.89 -13.75
CA GLY A 135 11.89 -13.94 -14.23
C GLY A 135 10.46 -13.89 -13.70
N TYR A 136 10.16 -12.98 -12.76
CA TYR A 136 8.79 -12.79 -12.29
C TYR A 136 8.00 -11.90 -13.24
N LEU A 137 7.67 -12.40 -14.43
CA LEU A 137 6.89 -11.68 -15.41
C LEU A 137 5.44 -11.49 -14.94
N ALA A 138 4.78 -10.42 -15.39
CA ALA A 138 3.35 -10.29 -15.22
C ALA A 138 2.62 -11.33 -16.07
N MET A 139 1.99 -12.33 -15.45
CA MET A 139 1.48 -13.52 -16.13
C MET A 139 0.07 -13.91 -15.70
N GLY A 140 -0.59 -14.70 -16.57
CA GLY A 140 -1.86 -15.36 -16.27
C GLY A 140 -3.06 -14.44 -16.31
N GLY A 141 -2.91 -13.17 -16.71
CA GLY A 141 -3.92 -12.13 -16.66
C GLY A 141 -3.86 -11.29 -15.38
N GLN A 142 -4.82 -10.39 -15.19
CA GLN A 142 -4.78 -9.36 -14.15
C GLN A 142 -6.06 -9.37 -13.33
N ILE A 143 -5.91 -9.16 -12.02
CA ILE A 143 -7.02 -9.02 -11.09
C ILE A 143 -6.99 -7.61 -10.52
N VAL A 144 -8.10 -6.88 -10.68
CA VAL A 144 -8.22 -5.48 -10.27
C VAL A 144 -9.25 -5.34 -9.17
N ASP A 145 -8.88 -4.62 -8.13
CA ASP A 145 -9.79 -4.28 -7.05
C ASP A 145 -9.33 -3.00 -6.32
N ALA A 146 -10.19 -2.48 -5.45
CA ALA A 146 -9.90 -1.31 -4.64
C ALA A 146 -10.25 -1.55 -3.17
N SER A 147 -9.42 -1.01 -2.29
CA SER A 147 -9.69 -1.04 -0.86
C SER A 147 -9.65 0.35 -0.27
N LEU A 148 -10.58 0.58 0.67
CA LEU A 148 -10.58 1.79 1.47
C LEU A 148 -9.39 1.79 2.44
N VAL A 149 -8.69 2.91 2.49
CA VAL A 149 -7.65 3.22 3.48
C VAL A 149 -8.16 4.36 4.35
N ALA A 150 -8.44 4.07 5.60
CA ALA A 150 -9.03 5.03 6.51
C ALA A 150 -8.04 6.15 6.89
N ALA A 151 -8.60 7.33 7.15
CA ALA A 151 -7.92 8.49 7.71
C ALA A 151 -8.70 9.02 8.92
N PRO A 152 -8.12 9.90 9.76
CA PRO A 152 -8.83 10.50 10.89
C PRO A 152 -10.10 11.20 10.43
N LYS A 153 -11.24 10.79 10.98
CA LYS A 153 -12.55 11.31 10.58
C LYS A 153 -12.65 12.81 10.84
N GLN A 154 -13.10 13.54 9.85
CA GLN A 154 -13.33 14.98 9.95
C GLN A 154 -14.81 15.29 9.74
N ARG A 155 -15.33 16.17 10.57
CA ARG A 155 -16.68 16.73 10.41
C ARG A 155 -16.54 18.16 9.87
N ASN A 156 -17.18 18.43 8.76
CA ASN A 156 -17.19 19.74 8.11
C ASN A 156 -18.63 20.20 7.94
N GLY A 157 -18.90 21.48 8.10
CA GLY A 157 -20.19 22.09 7.79
C GLY A 157 -20.51 22.02 6.30
N ASP A 158 -21.77 22.26 5.91
CA ASP A 158 -22.19 22.09 4.51
C ASP A 158 -21.54 23.13 3.59
N GLY A 159 -21.37 24.39 4.05
CA GLY A 159 -20.60 25.40 3.34
C GLY A 159 -19.12 25.01 3.13
N GLU A 160 -18.47 24.50 4.19
CA GLU A 160 -17.10 23.98 4.10
C GLU A 160 -16.99 22.83 3.09
N LYS A 161 -18.01 21.93 3.05
CA LYS A 161 -18.05 20.82 2.07
C LYS A 161 -18.20 21.32 0.64
N ALA A 162 -19.04 22.35 0.42
CA ALA A 162 -19.23 22.95 -0.88
C ALA A 162 -17.92 23.59 -1.40
N ASP A 163 -17.24 24.37 -0.56
CA ASP A 163 -15.95 24.98 -0.89
C ASP A 163 -14.90 23.91 -1.24
N ILE A 164 -14.77 22.86 -0.41
CA ILE A 164 -13.81 21.76 -0.65
C ILE A 164 -14.13 21.04 -1.97
N LYS A 165 -15.41 20.83 -2.28
CA LYS A 165 -15.85 20.21 -3.53
C LYS A 165 -15.52 21.08 -4.75
N ALA A 166 -15.61 22.40 -4.59
CA ALA A 166 -15.21 23.38 -5.59
C ALA A 166 -13.69 23.62 -5.68
N GLY A 167 -12.87 22.89 -4.90
CA GLY A 167 -11.41 23.05 -4.84
C GLY A 167 -10.95 24.30 -4.06
N LYS A 168 -11.87 24.96 -3.36
CA LYS A 168 -11.59 26.16 -2.57
C LYS A 168 -11.21 25.82 -1.14
N VAL A 169 -10.52 26.76 -0.48
CA VAL A 169 -10.27 26.70 0.98
C VAL A 169 -11.36 27.52 1.66
N PRO A 170 -12.15 26.95 2.60
CA PRO A 170 -13.14 27.71 3.36
C PRO A 170 -12.50 28.92 4.05
N GLN A 171 -13.17 30.10 3.97
CA GLN A 171 -12.62 31.34 4.53
C GLN A 171 -12.37 31.20 6.04
N ALA A 172 -13.30 30.60 6.79
CA ALA A 172 -13.16 30.35 8.22
C ALA A 172 -11.96 29.46 8.61
N TRP A 173 -11.30 28.79 7.65
CA TRP A 173 -10.07 28.06 7.89
C TRP A 173 -8.85 28.92 7.58
N LYS A 174 -8.93 29.81 6.58
CA LYS A 174 -7.86 30.77 6.30
C LYS A 174 -7.62 31.71 7.48
N ASP A 175 -8.70 32.12 8.14
CA ASP A 175 -8.66 32.97 9.32
C ASP A 175 -8.11 32.27 10.56
N LYS A 176 -8.00 30.93 10.53
CA LYS A 176 -7.47 30.08 11.61
C LYS A 176 -6.42 29.10 11.08
N PRO A 177 -5.15 29.53 10.87
CA PRO A 177 -4.11 28.70 10.28
C PRO A 177 -3.90 27.35 10.96
N ALA A 178 -4.01 27.28 12.29
CA ALA A 178 -3.91 26.03 13.05
C ALA A 178 -5.02 25.03 12.66
N LYS A 179 -6.27 25.52 12.46
CA LYS A 179 -7.38 24.68 11.98
C LYS A 179 -7.12 24.22 10.54
N LEU A 180 -6.65 25.13 9.67
CA LEU A 180 -6.32 24.78 8.29
C LEU A 180 -5.25 23.70 8.21
N ALA A 181 -4.21 23.77 9.04
CA ALA A 181 -3.13 22.77 9.09
C ALA A 181 -3.60 21.38 9.51
N GLN A 182 -4.71 21.27 10.25
CA GLN A 182 -5.29 20.01 10.72
C GLN A 182 -6.35 19.43 9.78
N LYS A 183 -6.78 20.18 8.76
CA LYS A 183 -7.86 19.76 7.85
C LYS A 183 -7.32 19.08 6.58
N ASP A 184 -7.75 17.84 6.37
CA ASP A 184 -7.48 17.13 5.12
C ASP A 184 -8.55 17.51 4.07
N ARG A 185 -8.09 18.20 3.02
CA ARG A 185 -8.95 18.66 1.92
C ARG A 185 -9.08 17.67 0.78
N ASP A 186 -8.26 16.62 0.79
CA ASP A 186 -8.22 15.61 -0.26
C ASP A 186 -8.97 14.33 0.12
N ALA A 187 -8.95 13.96 1.41
CA ALA A 187 -9.74 12.82 1.89
C ALA A 187 -11.25 13.08 1.76
N ARG A 188 -12.02 12.04 1.50
CA ARG A 188 -13.47 12.11 1.28
C ARG A 188 -14.22 11.06 2.09
N TRP A 189 -15.48 11.37 2.37
CA TRP A 189 -16.44 10.41 2.88
C TRP A 189 -16.94 9.50 1.76
N THR A 190 -17.08 8.23 2.08
CA THR A 190 -17.78 7.23 1.26
C THR A 190 -18.66 6.38 2.16
N VAL A 191 -19.64 5.71 1.58
CA VAL A 191 -20.54 4.81 2.33
C VAL A 191 -20.32 3.41 1.79
N LYS A 192 -20.09 2.47 2.69
CA LYS A 192 -20.16 1.04 2.42
C LYS A 192 -21.41 0.48 3.04
N PHE A 193 -22.08 -0.42 2.33
CA PHE A 193 -23.22 -1.15 2.89
C PHE A 193 -22.74 -2.54 3.32
N SER A 194 -23.03 -2.92 4.58
CA SER A 194 -22.93 -4.32 4.97
C SER A 194 -24.11 -5.06 4.37
N LYS A 195 -23.86 -6.17 3.67
CA LYS A 195 -24.96 -7.02 3.20
C LYS A 195 -25.64 -7.65 4.39
N ALA A 196 -26.97 -7.56 4.41
CA ALA A 196 -27.80 -8.32 5.34
C ALA A 196 -27.52 -9.81 5.16
N LYS A 197 -27.32 -10.53 6.28
CA LYS A 197 -27.26 -12.00 6.29
C LYS A 197 -28.66 -12.55 6.57
N GLU A 198 -29.06 -13.60 5.86
CA GLU A 198 -30.24 -14.37 6.25
C GLU A 198 -30.04 -14.89 7.67
N LYS A 199 -31.05 -14.73 8.51
CA LYS A 199 -31.05 -15.37 9.81
C LYS A 199 -31.30 -16.86 9.64
N VAL A 200 -30.71 -17.65 10.52
CA VAL A 200 -30.80 -19.13 10.51
C VAL A 200 -32.24 -19.63 10.63
N ASP A 201 -33.14 -18.80 11.17
CA ASP A 201 -34.57 -19.09 11.41
C ASP A 201 -35.51 -18.73 10.23
N GLY A 202 -34.95 -18.28 9.08
CA GLY A 202 -35.75 -17.87 7.92
C GLY A 202 -36.55 -16.57 8.11
N SER A 203 -36.43 -15.91 9.26
CA SER A 203 -37.10 -14.65 9.53
C SER A 203 -36.40 -13.47 8.84
N THR A 204 -37.17 -12.47 8.50
CA THR A 204 -36.85 -11.26 7.72
C THR A 204 -35.39 -10.80 7.73
N HIS A 205 -34.87 -10.56 6.52
CA HIS A 205 -33.57 -9.97 6.25
C HIS A 205 -33.29 -8.75 7.12
N THR A 206 -32.15 -8.75 7.80
CA THR A 206 -31.62 -7.54 8.39
C THR A 206 -31.33 -6.54 7.27
N LYS A 207 -31.76 -5.29 7.43
CA LYS A 207 -31.49 -4.22 6.45
C LYS A 207 -30.01 -4.00 6.27
N ASP A 208 -29.57 -3.68 5.05
CA ASP A 208 -28.20 -3.26 4.79
C ASP A 208 -27.85 -2.04 5.67
N ILE A 209 -26.79 -2.17 6.46
CA ILE A 209 -26.33 -1.09 7.33
C ILE A 209 -25.35 -0.22 6.55
N ALA A 210 -25.64 1.07 6.45
CA ALA A 210 -24.74 2.05 5.86
C ALA A 210 -23.58 2.35 6.82
N ILE A 211 -22.36 2.01 6.42
CA ILE A 211 -21.15 2.26 7.20
C ILE A 211 -20.38 3.41 6.54
N PRO A 212 -20.46 4.63 7.10
CA PRO A 212 -19.69 5.75 6.58
C PRO A 212 -18.21 5.59 6.90
N ALA A 213 -17.36 5.85 5.92
CA ALA A 213 -15.92 5.80 6.08
C ALA A 213 -15.27 7.03 5.43
N PHE A 214 -14.21 7.54 6.05
CA PHE A 214 -13.48 8.72 5.60
C PHE A 214 -12.03 8.36 5.30
N GLY A 215 -11.50 8.83 4.19
CA GLY A 215 -10.10 8.60 3.83
C GLY A 215 -9.85 8.54 2.33
N TYR A 216 -9.09 7.53 1.94
CA TYR A 216 -8.57 7.31 0.59
C TYR A 216 -8.89 5.90 0.11
N LYS A 217 -8.61 5.63 -1.16
CA LYS A 217 -8.65 4.29 -1.74
C LYS A 217 -7.29 3.90 -2.28
N ASN A 218 -6.93 2.63 -2.08
CA ASN A 218 -5.84 1.97 -2.78
C ASN A 218 -6.43 1.09 -3.87
N HIS A 219 -6.26 1.49 -5.13
CA HIS A 219 -6.60 0.68 -6.29
C HIS A 219 -5.38 -0.10 -6.71
N VAL A 220 -5.52 -1.41 -6.90
CA VAL A 220 -4.41 -2.28 -7.29
C VAL A 220 -4.81 -3.18 -8.45
N ALA A 221 -3.84 -3.49 -9.30
CA ALA A 221 -3.88 -4.59 -10.25
C ALA A 221 -2.74 -5.55 -9.93
N ILE A 222 -3.07 -6.80 -9.65
CA ILE A 222 -2.09 -7.87 -9.45
C ILE A 222 -2.02 -8.77 -10.68
N ASP A 223 -0.86 -9.37 -10.95
CA ASP A 223 -0.80 -10.50 -11.87
C ASP A 223 -1.38 -11.77 -11.20
N ARG A 224 -2.04 -12.61 -12.00
CA ARG A 224 -2.71 -13.79 -11.46
C ARG A 224 -1.73 -14.88 -11.03
N GLU A 225 -0.60 -15.01 -11.70
CA GLU A 225 0.36 -16.09 -11.46
C GLU A 225 1.11 -15.90 -10.16
N HIS A 226 1.75 -14.76 -9.98
CA HIS A 226 2.59 -14.49 -8.83
C HIS A 226 1.86 -13.77 -7.68
N GLY A 227 0.72 -13.11 -7.97
CA GLY A 227 -0.01 -12.27 -7.02
C GLY A 227 0.76 -11.02 -6.61
N LEU A 228 1.67 -10.55 -7.46
CA LEU A 228 2.42 -9.31 -7.27
C LEU A 228 1.59 -8.12 -7.77
N ILE A 229 1.61 -7.02 -7.03
CA ILE A 229 1.01 -5.76 -7.52
C ILE A 229 1.87 -5.24 -8.66
N ARG A 230 1.27 -5.02 -9.83
CA ARG A 230 1.93 -4.48 -11.02
C ARG A 230 1.62 -3.03 -11.27
N ARG A 231 0.36 -2.64 -11.01
CA ARG A 231 -0.10 -1.26 -11.10
C ARG A 231 -0.89 -0.90 -9.86
N TRP A 232 -0.80 0.33 -9.45
CA TRP A 232 -1.57 0.84 -8.35
C TRP A 232 -1.83 2.34 -8.48
N LYS A 233 -2.88 2.82 -7.80
CA LYS A 233 -3.21 4.23 -7.73
C LYS A 233 -3.90 4.55 -6.41
N ALA A 234 -3.51 5.64 -5.78
CA ALA A 234 -4.22 6.20 -4.64
C ALA A 234 -5.19 7.29 -5.11
N THR A 235 -6.40 7.28 -4.56
CA THR A 235 -7.41 8.34 -4.79
C THR A 235 -8.11 8.69 -3.49
N ASP A 236 -8.91 9.75 -3.50
CA ASP A 236 -9.87 9.96 -2.43
C ASP A 236 -10.92 8.84 -2.37
N ALA A 237 -11.55 8.64 -1.21
CA ALA A 237 -12.48 7.52 -1.00
C ALA A 237 -13.80 7.62 -1.78
N ALA A 238 -14.16 8.80 -2.29
CA ALA A 238 -15.38 9.00 -3.06
C ALA A 238 -15.21 8.68 -4.55
N ARG A 239 -13.98 8.53 -5.03
CA ARG A 239 -13.73 8.21 -6.44
C ARG A 239 -14.32 6.86 -6.82
N TYR A 240 -14.95 6.84 -7.98
CA TYR A 240 -15.56 5.63 -8.53
C TYR A 240 -14.47 4.65 -9.03
N ASP A 241 -14.52 3.41 -8.55
CA ASP A 241 -13.48 2.40 -8.78
C ASP A 241 -13.37 2.06 -10.26
N GLY A 242 -14.48 1.89 -10.95
CA GLY A 242 -14.52 1.58 -12.38
C GLY A 242 -13.86 2.63 -13.27
N ALA A 243 -13.79 3.89 -12.84
CA ALA A 243 -13.13 4.93 -13.60
C ALA A 243 -11.60 4.79 -13.62
N GLN A 244 -11.03 4.03 -12.69
CA GLN A 244 -9.58 3.84 -12.57
C GLN A 244 -9.06 2.68 -13.42
N LEU A 245 -9.95 1.84 -13.99
CA LEU A 245 -9.57 0.63 -14.71
C LEU A 245 -8.49 0.85 -15.80
N PRO A 246 -8.62 1.85 -16.70
CA PRO A 246 -7.64 2.04 -17.78
C PRO A 246 -6.21 2.29 -17.28
N GLU A 247 -6.06 3.01 -16.16
CA GLU A 247 -4.74 3.34 -15.60
C GLU A 247 -4.10 2.17 -14.84
N LEU A 248 -4.91 1.18 -14.44
CA LEU A 248 -4.47 0.01 -13.71
C LEU A 248 -4.04 -1.13 -14.63
N MET A 249 -4.35 -1.04 -15.92
CA MET A 249 -4.03 -2.13 -16.85
C MET A 249 -2.55 -2.17 -17.18
N ASP A 250 -1.97 -3.35 -17.01
CA ASP A 250 -0.60 -3.64 -17.43
C ASP A 250 -0.59 -4.35 -18.79
N LYS A 251 -0.12 -3.64 -19.80
CA LYS A 251 -0.01 -4.17 -21.17
C LYS A 251 1.14 -5.17 -21.35
N ALA A 252 2.03 -5.25 -20.36
CA ALA A 252 3.14 -6.21 -20.37
C ALA A 252 2.72 -7.59 -19.81
N ASN A 253 1.49 -7.75 -19.33
CA ASN A 253 1.00 -9.06 -18.88
C ASN A 253 0.89 -10.03 -20.06
N THR A 254 1.42 -11.24 -19.90
CA THR A 254 1.47 -12.25 -20.97
C THR A 254 0.11 -12.85 -21.36
N ALA A 255 -0.94 -12.55 -20.58
CA ALA A 255 -2.31 -12.97 -20.87
C ALA A 255 -3.28 -11.80 -20.80
N SER A 256 -4.33 -11.85 -21.61
CA SER A 256 -5.29 -10.76 -21.80
C SER A 256 -6.43 -10.71 -20.80
N GLY A 257 -6.64 -11.76 -19.98
CA GLY A 257 -7.78 -11.85 -19.06
C GLY A 257 -7.75 -10.80 -17.94
N VAL A 258 -8.89 -10.13 -17.70
CA VAL A 258 -9.06 -9.09 -16.65
C VAL A 258 -10.24 -9.44 -15.77
N TRP A 259 -9.97 -9.70 -14.47
CA TRP A 259 -10.98 -10.00 -13.44
C TRP A 259 -11.18 -8.79 -12.53
N ALA A 260 -12.41 -8.41 -12.33
CA ALA A 260 -12.80 -7.35 -11.40
C ALA A 260 -14.25 -7.53 -10.92
N ASP A 261 -14.65 -6.78 -9.91
CA ASP A 261 -16.01 -6.79 -9.41
C ASP A 261 -16.99 -6.02 -10.32
N THR A 262 -18.28 -6.00 -9.94
CA THR A 262 -19.33 -5.33 -10.70
C THR A 262 -19.17 -3.81 -10.78
N ALA A 263 -18.41 -3.16 -9.90
CA ALA A 263 -18.17 -1.72 -9.94
C ALA A 263 -17.38 -1.32 -11.19
N TYR A 264 -16.52 -2.22 -11.69
CA TYR A 264 -15.74 -1.99 -12.90
C TYR A 264 -16.52 -2.24 -14.19
N ARG A 265 -17.72 -2.86 -14.13
CA ARG A 265 -18.49 -3.18 -15.31
C ARG A 265 -19.31 -1.99 -15.82
N SER A 266 -18.87 -1.43 -16.94
CA SER A 266 -19.58 -0.37 -17.67
C SER A 266 -19.35 -0.52 -19.17
N LYS A 267 -20.28 -0.03 -20.00
CA LYS A 267 -20.11 -0.02 -21.47
C LYS A 267 -18.77 0.60 -21.88
N LYS A 268 -18.38 1.71 -21.22
CA LYS A 268 -17.11 2.40 -21.46
C LYS A 268 -15.90 1.47 -21.21
N ASN A 269 -15.88 0.76 -20.08
CA ASN A 269 -14.78 -0.12 -19.70
C ASN A 269 -14.73 -1.37 -20.60
N GLU A 270 -15.88 -1.98 -20.89
CA GLU A 270 -15.93 -3.14 -21.81
C GLU A 270 -15.39 -2.77 -23.21
N THR A 271 -15.83 -1.62 -23.75
CA THR A 271 -15.33 -1.11 -25.03
C THR A 271 -13.82 -0.80 -24.96
N TRP A 272 -13.36 -0.20 -23.85
CA TRP A 272 -11.94 0.12 -23.69
C TRP A 272 -11.09 -1.16 -23.60
N LEU A 273 -11.50 -2.15 -22.83
CA LEU A 273 -10.80 -3.44 -22.70
C LEU A 273 -10.70 -4.12 -24.06
N SER A 274 -11.81 -4.26 -24.79
CA SER A 274 -11.83 -4.87 -26.12
C SER A 274 -10.90 -4.14 -27.10
N LYS A 275 -10.95 -2.81 -27.17
CA LYS A 275 -10.07 -2.00 -28.04
C LYS A 275 -8.58 -2.14 -27.71
N ASN A 276 -8.24 -2.47 -26.46
CA ASN A 276 -6.85 -2.66 -26.03
C ASN A 276 -6.41 -4.13 -25.96
N GLY A 277 -7.19 -5.06 -26.52
CA GLY A 277 -6.84 -6.48 -26.61
C GLY A 277 -7.05 -7.27 -25.33
N PHE A 278 -7.79 -6.73 -24.34
CA PHE A 278 -8.10 -7.41 -23.09
C PHE A 278 -9.43 -8.17 -23.16
N VAL A 279 -9.46 -9.33 -22.53
CA VAL A 279 -10.67 -10.16 -22.37
C VAL A 279 -11.30 -9.89 -21.00
N SER A 280 -12.53 -9.37 -21.01
CA SER A 280 -13.24 -9.03 -19.77
C SER A 280 -13.80 -10.27 -19.07
N HIS A 281 -13.34 -10.50 -17.85
CA HIS A 281 -13.94 -11.42 -16.88
C HIS A 281 -14.55 -10.66 -15.69
N ILE A 282 -14.94 -9.40 -15.91
CA ILE A 282 -15.63 -8.58 -14.90
C ILE A 282 -16.99 -9.19 -14.58
N HIS A 283 -17.37 -9.20 -13.29
CA HIS A 283 -18.65 -9.74 -12.85
C HIS A 283 -19.83 -9.11 -13.59
N THR A 284 -20.79 -9.92 -14.00
CA THR A 284 -22.05 -9.48 -14.57
C THR A 284 -22.91 -8.88 -13.47
N LYS A 285 -23.48 -7.70 -13.71
CA LYS A 285 -24.42 -7.05 -12.78
C LYS A 285 -25.76 -7.78 -12.76
N LYS A 286 -26.36 -7.90 -11.57
CA LYS A 286 -27.74 -8.38 -11.45
C LYS A 286 -28.67 -7.39 -12.15
N PRO A 287 -29.58 -7.83 -13.02
CA PRO A 287 -30.61 -6.96 -13.60
C PRO A 287 -31.49 -6.35 -12.51
N LYS A 288 -31.94 -5.11 -12.73
CA LYS A 288 -32.86 -4.45 -11.78
C LYS A 288 -34.22 -5.18 -11.79
N GLY A 289 -34.73 -5.52 -10.61
CA GLY A 289 -36.04 -6.13 -10.43
C GLY A 289 -36.19 -7.60 -10.88
N ARG A 290 -35.09 -8.26 -11.32
CA ARG A 290 -35.12 -9.67 -11.77
C ARG A 290 -33.99 -10.47 -11.11
N PRO A 291 -34.19 -11.79 -10.90
CA PRO A 291 -33.10 -12.66 -10.45
C PRO A 291 -32.00 -12.73 -11.53
N MET A 292 -30.80 -13.04 -11.11
CA MET A 292 -29.70 -13.29 -12.06
C MET A 292 -29.94 -14.60 -12.78
N ASN A 293 -29.67 -14.63 -14.08
CA ASN A 293 -29.70 -15.86 -14.86
C ASN A 293 -28.68 -16.86 -14.27
N GLU A 294 -29.05 -18.12 -14.20
CA GLU A 294 -28.24 -19.19 -13.61
C GLU A 294 -26.85 -19.30 -14.25
N ARG A 295 -26.76 -19.26 -15.57
CA ARG A 295 -25.48 -19.26 -16.29
C ARG A 295 -24.57 -18.09 -15.88
N ALA A 296 -25.15 -16.89 -15.72
CA ALA A 296 -24.41 -15.71 -15.26
C ALA A 296 -23.99 -15.85 -13.78
N SER A 297 -24.83 -16.47 -12.94
CA SER A 297 -24.52 -16.75 -11.53
C SER A 297 -23.34 -17.73 -11.41
N ILE A 298 -23.35 -18.83 -12.14
CA ILE A 298 -22.27 -19.83 -12.19
C ILE A 298 -20.98 -19.18 -12.70
N ALA A 299 -21.08 -18.36 -13.78
CA ALA A 299 -19.91 -17.66 -14.32
C ALA A 299 -19.33 -16.67 -13.31
N ASN A 300 -20.17 -15.93 -12.58
CA ASN A 300 -19.73 -15.02 -11.54
C ASN A 300 -19.08 -15.78 -10.36
N ALA A 301 -19.61 -16.94 -9.97
CA ALA A 301 -19.01 -17.76 -8.92
C ALA A 301 -17.59 -18.26 -9.30
N LYS A 302 -17.40 -18.69 -10.56
CA LYS A 302 -16.06 -19.05 -11.08
C LYS A 302 -15.11 -17.84 -11.07
N ARG A 303 -15.58 -16.67 -11.50
CA ARG A 303 -14.78 -15.42 -11.50
C ARG A 303 -14.43 -14.97 -10.10
N SER A 304 -15.35 -15.13 -9.13
CA SER A 304 -15.12 -14.80 -7.72
C SER A 304 -13.96 -15.57 -7.11
N LYS A 305 -13.82 -16.88 -7.42
CA LYS A 305 -12.70 -17.69 -6.94
C LYS A 305 -11.35 -17.11 -7.37
N LEU A 306 -11.24 -16.62 -8.60
CA LEU A 306 -10.01 -16.00 -9.10
C LEU A 306 -9.83 -14.60 -8.52
N ARG A 307 -10.89 -13.80 -8.44
CA ARG A 307 -10.84 -12.45 -7.86
C ARG A 307 -10.40 -12.46 -6.39
N ALA A 308 -10.73 -13.52 -5.64
CA ALA A 308 -10.34 -13.63 -4.24
C ALA A 308 -8.81 -13.53 -4.01
N PHE A 309 -7.98 -13.80 -5.00
CA PHE A 309 -6.52 -13.64 -4.87
C PHE A 309 -6.08 -12.21 -4.53
N VAL A 310 -6.80 -11.18 -4.99
CA VAL A 310 -6.46 -9.80 -4.64
C VAL A 310 -6.77 -9.47 -3.17
N GLU A 311 -7.66 -10.23 -2.54
CA GLU A 311 -8.01 -10.04 -1.13
C GLU A 311 -6.82 -10.29 -0.20
N HIS A 312 -5.85 -11.13 -0.59
CA HIS A 312 -4.60 -11.33 0.15
C HIS A 312 -3.78 -10.04 0.29
N VAL A 313 -3.78 -9.18 -0.74
CA VAL A 313 -3.13 -7.86 -0.68
C VAL A 313 -3.76 -7.04 0.45
N PHE A 314 -5.09 -6.92 0.42
CA PHE A 314 -5.81 -6.08 1.37
C PHE A 314 -5.83 -6.67 2.78
N ALA A 315 -5.90 -7.98 2.91
CA ALA A 315 -5.79 -8.66 4.20
C ALA A 315 -4.42 -8.37 4.86
N ARG A 316 -3.33 -8.43 4.08
CA ARG A 316 -1.99 -8.11 4.58
C ARG A 316 -1.87 -6.64 5.00
N GLN A 317 -2.39 -5.73 4.15
CA GLN A 317 -2.32 -4.29 4.40
C GLN A 317 -3.19 -3.85 5.58
N LYS A 318 -4.40 -4.41 5.75
CA LYS A 318 -5.32 -4.05 6.85
C LYS A 318 -5.02 -4.75 8.16
N GLY A 319 -4.56 -5.99 8.11
CA GLY A 319 -4.17 -6.78 9.27
C GLY A 319 -2.76 -6.39 9.74
N PRO A 320 -1.72 -7.19 9.42
CA PRO A 320 -0.38 -6.99 10.00
C PRO A 320 0.23 -5.61 9.77
N MET A 321 0.00 -4.99 8.60
CA MET A 321 0.53 -3.66 8.31
C MET A 321 -0.35 -2.53 8.87
N ALA A 322 -1.57 -2.82 9.33
CA ALA A 322 -2.55 -1.89 9.88
C ALA A 322 -2.60 -0.53 9.13
N LEU A 323 -2.66 -0.60 7.78
CA LEU A 323 -2.54 0.56 6.90
C LEU A 323 -3.62 1.61 7.20
N PHE A 324 -3.16 2.75 7.69
CA PHE A 324 -3.96 3.91 8.05
C PHE A 324 -3.21 5.18 7.69
N VAL A 325 -3.86 6.16 7.07
CA VAL A 325 -3.25 7.44 6.68
C VAL A 325 -3.47 8.47 7.78
N ARG A 326 -2.43 8.77 8.56
CA ARG A 326 -2.46 9.80 9.62
C ARG A 326 -2.05 11.18 9.12
N THR A 327 -1.43 11.24 7.94
CA THR A 327 -0.94 12.48 7.33
C THR A 327 -2.01 13.13 6.47
N ILE A 328 -1.89 14.43 6.25
CA ILE A 328 -2.85 15.25 5.51
C ILE A 328 -2.43 15.38 4.04
N GLY A 329 -3.37 15.21 3.14
CA GLY A 329 -3.23 15.45 1.72
C GLY A 329 -2.89 14.22 0.89
N ILE A 330 -3.34 14.23 -0.37
CA ILE A 330 -3.22 13.09 -1.29
C ILE A 330 -1.78 12.70 -1.58
N ALA A 331 -0.84 13.65 -1.63
CA ALA A 331 0.57 13.35 -1.90
C ALA A 331 1.19 12.46 -0.81
N ARG A 332 0.96 12.79 0.46
CA ARG A 332 1.41 12.00 1.61
C ARG A 332 0.65 10.69 1.72
N ALA A 333 -0.66 10.68 1.44
CA ALA A 333 -1.47 9.46 1.37
C ALA A 333 -0.94 8.52 0.29
N THR A 334 -0.62 9.04 -0.90
CA THR A 334 -0.01 8.27 -2.00
C THR A 334 1.33 7.66 -1.59
N THR A 335 2.17 8.42 -0.89
CA THR A 335 3.45 7.91 -0.35
C THR A 335 3.22 6.77 0.63
N LYS A 336 2.32 6.92 1.60
CA LYS A 336 2.01 5.87 2.60
C LYS A 336 1.44 4.62 1.94
N ILE A 337 0.47 4.78 1.04
CA ILE A 337 -0.17 3.68 0.30
C ILE A 337 0.84 2.99 -0.63
N GLY A 338 1.65 3.76 -1.35
CA GLY A 338 2.67 3.23 -2.25
C GLY A 338 3.77 2.46 -1.52
N MET A 339 4.19 2.93 -0.34
CA MET A 339 5.11 2.17 0.54
C MET A 339 4.49 0.85 0.97
N ALA A 340 3.20 0.84 1.36
CA ALA A 340 2.51 -0.40 1.72
C ALA A 340 2.42 -1.38 0.54
N ASN A 341 2.14 -0.89 -0.67
CA ASN A 341 2.12 -1.71 -1.88
C ASN A 341 3.51 -2.29 -2.21
N LEU A 342 4.55 -1.48 -2.10
CA LEU A 342 5.93 -1.90 -2.35
C LEU A 342 6.39 -2.95 -1.34
N VAL A 343 6.13 -2.73 -0.06
CA VAL A 343 6.47 -3.65 1.03
C VAL A 343 5.67 -4.95 0.93
N TYR A 344 4.40 -4.90 0.50
CA TYR A 344 3.66 -6.11 0.16
C TYR A 344 4.39 -6.92 -0.91
N ASN A 345 4.86 -6.28 -1.99
CA ASN A 345 5.61 -6.96 -3.04
C ASN A 345 6.94 -7.55 -2.54
N PHE A 346 7.64 -6.88 -1.62
CA PHE A 346 8.83 -7.43 -0.97
C PHE A 346 8.52 -8.73 -0.24
N GLN A 347 7.47 -8.72 0.61
CA GLN A 347 7.05 -9.90 1.36
C GLN A 347 6.56 -11.02 0.42
N ARG A 348 5.85 -10.65 -0.66
CA ARG A 348 5.40 -11.61 -1.66
C ARG A 348 6.57 -12.26 -2.40
N LEU A 349 7.62 -11.51 -2.72
CA LEU A 349 8.84 -12.04 -3.31
C LEU A 349 9.56 -13.01 -2.37
N VAL A 350 9.68 -12.67 -1.07
CA VAL A 350 10.23 -13.58 -0.05
C VAL A 350 9.47 -14.90 -0.04
N TRP A 351 8.13 -14.84 -0.05
CA TRP A 351 7.30 -16.04 -0.08
C TRP A 351 7.47 -16.86 -1.37
N LEU A 352 7.53 -16.20 -2.54
CA LEU A 352 7.74 -16.86 -3.82
C LEU A 352 9.09 -17.58 -3.88
N LYS A 353 10.15 -16.96 -3.40
CA LYS A 353 11.48 -17.58 -3.33
C LYS A 353 11.54 -18.76 -2.36
N GLY A 354 10.83 -18.67 -1.23
CA GLY A 354 10.76 -19.77 -0.27
C GLY A 354 10.02 -21.01 -0.77
N ARG A 355 9.16 -20.88 -1.79
CA ARG A 355 8.48 -22.03 -2.43
C ARG A 355 9.35 -22.76 -3.46
N GLY A 356 10.38 -22.11 -3.97
CA GLY A 356 11.30 -22.70 -4.97
C GLY A 356 12.45 -23.50 -4.38
N VAL A 357 12.56 -23.60 -3.05
CA VAL A 357 13.56 -24.44 -2.39
C VAL A 357 12.86 -25.75 -2.05
N PRO A 358 13.18 -26.89 -2.71
CA PRO A 358 12.76 -28.22 -2.22
C PRO A 358 13.28 -28.38 -0.79
N ALA A 359 12.43 -28.93 0.08
CA ALA A 359 12.82 -29.28 1.45
C ALA A 359 13.91 -30.38 1.43
#